data_e790d6106d61a29f2e18a0cee4733184
#
_entry.id   e790d6106d61a29f2e18a0cee4733184
#
_cell.length_a   1.000
_cell.length_b   1.000
_cell.length_c   1.000
_cell.angle_alpha   90.00
_cell.angle_beta   90.00
_cell.angle_gamma   90.00
#
_symmetry.space_group_name_H-M   'P 1'
#
loop_
_entity.id
_entity.type
_entity.pdbx_description
1 polymer ?
#
loop_
_entity_poly.entity_id
_entity_poly.type
_entity_poly.pdbx_seq_one_letter_code
_entity_poly.pdbx_strand_id
1 'polypeptide(L)'
;MPVKPNFNPDYLYFVTTSAVKHVHLFRQDVIKRIIVDSLYHLRTTRQMELFVFVIMPNHVHIIVHFSEEYPLSDVMRDFKKFTARQIYRQFQADGNTRILDVLSREGERVKLEYKVWDDGYDARDVYSIEFLQQKMD
;
A
#
# COMPACT_ATOMS: atom_id res chain seq x y z
N MET A 1 10.70 11.09 7.36
CA MET A 1 9.83 11.55 6.26
C MET A 1 9.91 10.58 5.10
N PRO A 2 8.79 10.16 4.53
CA PRO A 2 8.83 9.33 3.32
C PRO A 2 9.53 10.05 2.17
N VAL A 3 10.23 9.29 1.36
CA VAL A 3 10.88 9.82 0.15
C VAL A 3 9.89 9.69 -1.01
N LYS A 4 9.63 10.80 -1.68
CA LYS A 4 8.73 10.86 -2.84
C LYS A 4 9.49 11.51 -3.99
N PRO A 5 9.98 10.71 -4.96
CA PRO A 5 10.64 11.26 -6.12
C PRO A 5 9.64 12.00 -7.03
N ASN A 6 10.14 12.85 -7.91
CA ASN A 6 9.34 13.35 -9.01
C ASN A 6 8.94 12.16 -9.88
N PHE A 7 7.64 12.03 -10.16
CA PHE A 7 7.14 10.88 -10.89
C PHE A 7 7.62 10.91 -12.34
N ASN A 8 8.13 9.77 -12.80
CA ASN A 8 8.50 9.55 -14.20
C ASN A 8 7.88 8.22 -14.66
N PRO A 9 6.99 8.24 -15.67
CA PRO A 9 6.33 7.02 -16.13
C PRO A 9 7.27 6.03 -16.81
N ASP A 10 8.49 6.42 -17.14
CA ASP A 10 9.47 5.52 -17.76
C ASP A 10 10.19 4.64 -16.73
N TYR A 11 10.03 4.93 -15.43
CA TYR A 11 10.77 4.22 -14.38
C TYR A 11 9.89 3.24 -13.63
N LEU A 12 10.52 2.21 -13.08
CA LEU A 12 9.93 1.37 -12.06
C LEU A 12 10.09 2.05 -10.71
N TYR A 13 9.18 1.73 -9.80
CA TYR A 13 9.24 2.26 -8.43
C TYR A 13 9.19 1.13 -7.42
N PHE A 14 10.08 1.24 -6.44
CA PHE A 14 10.02 0.43 -5.22
C PHE A 14 9.25 1.26 -4.19
N VAL A 15 8.07 0.78 -3.81
CA VAL A 15 7.17 1.51 -2.91
C VAL A 15 7.00 0.72 -1.63
N THR A 16 7.16 1.40 -0.50
CA THR A 16 6.89 0.83 0.82
C THR A 16 5.82 1.65 1.51
N THR A 17 4.80 0.98 2.03
CA THR A 17 3.77 1.63 2.85
C THR A 17 3.58 0.82 4.13
N SER A 18 3.40 1.50 5.25
CA SER A 18 3.41 0.89 6.57
C SER A 18 2.08 1.06 7.29
N ALA A 19 1.72 0.04 8.08
CA ALA A 19 0.60 0.14 8.98
C ALA A 19 0.83 1.24 10.02
N VAL A 20 -0.23 1.88 10.44
CA VAL A 20 -0.18 2.94 11.44
C VAL A 20 0.54 2.44 12.71
N LYS A 21 1.47 3.25 13.23
CA LYS A 21 2.27 2.90 14.43
C LYS A 21 2.99 1.55 14.31
N HIS A 22 3.21 1.07 13.09
CA HIS A 22 3.84 -0.23 12.83
C HIS A 22 3.14 -1.40 13.51
N VAL A 23 1.84 -1.30 13.74
CA VAL A 23 1.03 -2.38 14.30
C VAL A 23 0.99 -3.55 13.31
N HIS A 24 1.05 -4.77 13.81
CA HIS A 24 1.03 -5.97 12.99
C HIS A 24 -0.38 -6.28 12.50
N LEU A 25 -0.85 -5.54 11.50
CA LEU A 25 -2.20 -5.68 10.96
C LEU A 25 -2.33 -6.78 9.91
N PHE A 26 -1.21 -7.21 9.30
CA PHE A 26 -1.24 -8.01 8.07
C PHE A 26 -0.85 -9.47 8.29
N ARG A 27 -0.98 -10.00 9.52
CA ARG A 27 -0.61 -11.38 9.82
C ARG A 27 -1.60 -12.41 9.29
N GLN A 28 -2.90 -12.08 9.31
CA GLN A 28 -3.94 -13.02 8.91
C GLN A 28 -4.08 -13.07 7.40
N ASP A 29 -4.32 -14.27 6.88
CA ASP A 29 -4.46 -14.46 5.42
C ASP A 29 -5.61 -13.66 4.84
N VAL A 30 -6.71 -13.48 5.56
CA VAL A 30 -7.84 -12.69 5.10
C VAL A 30 -7.46 -11.24 4.86
N ILE A 31 -6.61 -10.68 5.72
CA ILE A 31 -6.13 -9.30 5.57
C ILE A 31 -5.15 -9.21 4.40
N LYS A 32 -4.23 -10.17 4.28
CA LYS A 32 -3.30 -10.22 3.14
C LYS A 32 -4.05 -10.32 1.82
N ARG A 33 -5.14 -11.09 1.79
CA ARG A 33 -5.97 -11.22 0.58
C ARG A 33 -6.61 -9.89 0.18
N ILE A 34 -7.04 -9.10 1.15
CA ILE A 34 -7.58 -7.75 0.86
C ILE A 34 -6.52 -6.92 0.12
N ILE A 35 -5.28 -6.97 0.60
CA ILE A 35 -4.18 -6.24 -0.02
C ILE A 35 -3.90 -6.75 -1.43
N VAL A 36 -3.79 -8.06 -1.60
CA VAL A 36 -3.52 -8.69 -2.91
C VAL A 36 -4.63 -8.39 -3.91
N ASP A 37 -5.88 -8.53 -3.49
CA ASP A 37 -7.03 -8.27 -4.35
C ASP A 37 -7.06 -6.80 -4.81
N SER A 38 -6.70 -5.88 -3.91
CA SER A 38 -6.62 -4.47 -4.24
C SER A 38 -5.51 -4.21 -5.28
N LEU A 39 -4.35 -4.83 -5.12
CA LEU A 39 -3.26 -4.68 -6.08
C LEU A 39 -3.67 -5.19 -7.47
N TYR A 40 -4.33 -6.34 -7.55
CA TYR A 40 -4.81 -6.88 -8.82
C TYR A 40 -5.90 -6.00 -9.43
N HIS A 41 -6.77 -5.44 -8.61
CA HIS A 41 -7.80 -4.50 -9.08
C HIS A 41 -7.16 -3.27 -9.72
N LEU A 42 -6.11 -2.73 -9.11
CA LEU A 42 -5.39 -1.57 -9.63
C LEU A 42 -4.65 -1.86 -10.93
N ARG A 43 -4.18 -3.09 -11.13
CA ARG A 43 -3.59 -3.51 -12.40
C ARG A 43 -4.56 -3.29 -13.54
N THR A 44 -5.83 -3.61 -13.33
CA THR A 44 -6.86 -3.51 -14.35
C THR A 44 -7.41 -2.10 -14.48
N THR A 45 -7.73 -1.46 -13.35
CA THR A 45 -8.45 -0.19 -13.34
C THR A 45 -7.55 1.03 -13.41
N ARG A 46 -6.26 0.88 -13.08
CA ARG A 46 -5.29 1.97 -13.05
C ARG A 46 -4.07 1.72 -13.93
N GLN A 47 -4.14 0.72 -14.81
CA GLN A 47 -3.06 0.43 -15.78
C GLN A 47 -1.70 0.23 -15.09
N MET A 48 -1.71 -0.31 -13.89
CA MET A 48 -0.49 -0.55 -13.10
C MET A 48 0.11 -1.89 -13.48
N GLU A 49 1.42 -1.93 -13.71
CA GLU A 49 2.13 -3.18 -13.92
C GLU A 49 2.83 -3.56 -12.62
N LEU A 50 2.43 -4.68 -12.03
CA LEU A 50 2.95 -5.15 -10.75
C LEU A 50 3.96 -6.28 -11.02
N PHE A 51 5.21 -6.09 -10.59
CA PHE A 51 6.28 -7.07 -10.79
C PHE A 51 6.51 -7.93 -9.55
N VAL A 52 6.48 -7.31 -8.38
CA VAL A 52 6.75 -8.00 -7.11
C VAL A 52 5.89 -7.35 -6.04
N PHE A 53 5.40 -8.16 -5.11
CA PHE A 53 4.86 -7.66 -3.85
C PHE A 53 5.30 -8.56 -2.70
N VAL A 54 5.54 -7.95 -1.55
CA VAL A 54 5.87 -8.65 -0.30
C VAL A 54 5.05 -8.02 0.81
N ILE A 55 4.28 -8.84 1.52
CA ILE A 55 3.44 -8.38 2.62
C ILE A 55 4.08 -8.84 3.93
N MET A 56 4.65 -7.89 4.66
CA MET A 56 5.19 -8.12 6.00
C MET A 56 4.11 -7.86 7.03
N PRO A 57 4.28 -8.29 8.29
CA PRO A 57 3.22 -8.10 9.29
C PRO A 57 2.75 -6.66 9.47
N ASN A 58 3.60 -5.67 9.21
CA ASN A 58 3.30 -4.26 9.45
C ASN A 58 3.63 -3.34 8.27
N HIS A 59 3.99 -3.89 7.12
CA HIS A 59 4.27 -3.06 5.93
C HIS A 59 4.21 -3.90 4.67
N VAL A 60 4.07 -3.21 3.54
CA VAL A 60 3.97 -3.81 2.21
C VAL A 60 5.02 -3.19 1.31
N HIS A 61 5.73 -4.02 0.57
CA HIS A 61 6.65 -3.59 -0.47
C HIS A 61 6.11 -4.01 -1.83
N ILE A 62 6.18 -3.12 -2.80
CA ILE A 62 5.85 -3.47 -4.19
C ILE A 62 6.92 -2.91 -5.13
N ILE A 63 7.14 -3.62 -6.24
CA ILE A 63 7.88 -3.08 -7.38
C ILE A 63 6.87 -2.98 -8.52
N VAL A 64 6.73 -1.78 -9.06
CA VAL A 64 5.58 -1.45 -9.89
C VAL A 64 5.95 -0.41 -10.94
N HIS A 65 5.30 -0.50 -12.09
CA HIS A 65 5.32 0.51 -13.13
C HIS A 65 3.96 1.19 -13.18
N PHE A 66 3.93 2.51 -13.08
CA PHE A 66 2.71 3.31 -13.18
C PHE A 66 2.61 3.94 -14.55
N SER A 67 1.40 4.04 -15.07
CA SER A 67 1.15 4.74 -16.34
C SER A 67 1.17 6.25 -16.14
N GLU A 68 1.34 6.97 -17.23
CA GLU A 68 1.26 8.43 -17.21
C GLU A 68 -0.14 8.92 -16.81
N GLU A 69 -1.18 8.20 -17.22
CA GLU A 69 -2.57 8.54 -16.92
C GLU A 69 -2.90 8.39 -15.43
N TYR A 70 -2.30 7.38 -14.77
CA TYR A 70 -2.53 7.10 -13.35
C TYR A 70 -1.19 7.12 -12.60
N PRO A 71 -0.73 8.32 -12.22
CA PRO A 71 0.59 8.44 -11.60
C PRO A 71 0.63 7.85 -10.18
N LEU A 72 1.84 7.62 -9.72
CA LEU A 72 2.16 7.03 -8.42
C LEU A 72 1.31 7.56 -7.27
N SER A 73 1.20 8.88 -7.13
CA SER A 73 0.48 9.48 -6.00
C SER A 73 -1.00 9.14 -6.01
N ASP A 74 -1.62 9.14 -7.18
CA ASP A 74 -3.04 8.83 -7.32
C ASP A 74 -3.33 7.36 -7.02
N VAL A 75 -2.49 6.46 -7.54
CA VAL A 75 -2.66 5.03 -7.32
C VAL A 75 -2.46 4.69 -5.84
N MET A 76 -1.44 5.26 -5.19
CA MET A 76 -1.19 4.99 -3.77
C MET A 76 -2.28 5.55 -2.88
N ARG A 77 -2.82 6.73 -3.21
CA ARG A 77 -3.99 7.28 -2.50
C ARG A 77 -5.17 6.31 -2.58
N ASP A 78 -5.49 5.84 -3.77
CA ASP A 78 -6.63 4.94 -3.99
C ASP A 78 -6.42 3.59 -3.29
N PHE A 79 -5.20 3.06 -3.38
CA PHE A 79 -4.84 1.81 -2.70
C PHE A 79 -5.06 1.91 -1.19
N LYS A 80 -4.54 2.97 -0.57
CA LYS A 80 -4.64 3.15 0.88
C LYS A 80 -6.07 3.35 1.32
N LYS A 81 -6.83 4.15 0.60
CA LYS A 81 -8.23 4.43 0.92
C LYS A 81 -9.08 3.17 0.85
N PHE A 82 -8.96 2.42 -0.24
CA PHE A 82 -9.74 1.22 -0.46
C PHE A 82 -9.39 0.13 0.55
N THR A 83 -8.10 -0.15 0.73
CA THR A 83 -7.67 -1.21 1.66
C THR A 83 -7.95 -0.86 3.11
N ALA A 84 -7.79 0.40 3.51
CA ALA A 84 -8.09 0.83 4.88
C ALA A 84 -9.53 0.51 5.26
N ARG A 85 -10.47 0.83 4.37
CA ARG A 85 -11.89 0.57 4.60
C ARG A 85 -12.17 -0.92 4.75
N GLN A 86 -11.62 -1.74 3.87
CA GLN A 86 -11.85 -3.19 3.88
C GLN A 86 -11.19 -3.85 5.09
N ILE A 87 -9.98 -3.45 5.43
CA ILE A 87 -9.26 -3.97 6.59
C ILE A 87 -10.01 -3.64 7.88
N TYR A 88 -10.45 -2.40 8.04
CA TYR A 88 -11.20 -1.98 9.21
C TYR A 88 -12.50 -2.80 9.35
N ARG A 89 -13.23 -2.98 8.25
CA ARG A 89 -14.47 -3.78 8.25
C ARG A 89 -14.22 -5.24 8.61
N GLN A 90 -13.09 -5.79 8.18
CA GLN A 90 -12.75 -7.17 8.50
C GLN A 90 -12.47 -7.32 10.00
N PHE A 91 -11.75 -6.40 10.62
CA PHE A 91 -11.54 -6.42 12.07
C PHE A 91 -12.85 -6.22 12.84
N GLN A 92 -13.77 -5.43 12.31
CA GLN A 92 -15.10 -5.31 12.91
C GLN A 92 -15.86 -6.65 12.85
N ALA A 93 -15.85 -7.30 11.69
CA ALA A 93 -16.53 -8.59 11.52
C ALA A 93 -15.93 -9.65 12.43
N ASP A 94 -14.61 -9.62 12.67
CA ASP A 94 -13.92 -10.55 13.55
C ASP A 94 -14.09 -10.22 15.03
N GLY A 95 -14.65 -9.07 15.36
CA GLY A 95 -14.78 -8.63 16.75
C GLY A 95 -13.45 -8.34 17.42
N ASN A 96 -12.43 -7.94 16.66
CA ASN A 96 -11.10 -7.67 17.21
C ASN A 96 -11.04 -6.27 17.82
N THR A 97 -11.59 -6.17 19.04
CA THR A 97 -11.72 -4.88 19.73
C THR A 97 -10.39 -4.22 20.04
N ARG A 98 -9.35 -5.00 20.33
CA ARG A 98 -8.02 -4.45 20.61
C ARG A 98 -7.44 -3.70 19.42
N ILE A 99 -7.52 -4.29 18.23
CA ILE A 99 -7.03 -3.65 17.03
C ILE A 99 -7.92 -2.46 16.65
N LEU A 100 -9.24 -2.64 16.71
CA LEU A 100 -10.19 -1.56 16.39
C LEU A 100 -9.95 -0.33 17.28
N ASP A 101 -9.64 -0.54 18.55
CA ASP A 101 -9.35 0.54 19.47
C ASP A 101 -8.09 1.32 19.05
N VAL A 102 -7.03 0.60 18.67
CA VAL A 102 -5.82 1.26 18.15
C VAL A 102 -6.11 2.07 16.93
N LEU A 103 -6.81 1.50 15.94
CA LEU A 103 -7.12 2.19 14.69
C LEU A 103 -7.99 3.42 14.92
N SER A 104 -8.95 3.33 15.82
CA SER A 104 -9.84 4.44 16.17
C SER A 104 -9.08 5.58 16.86
N ARG A 105 -8.19 5.26 17.80
CA ARG A 105 -7.37 6.27 18.48
C ARG A 105 -6.46 7.01 17.50
N GLU A 106 -5.84 6.30 16.58
CA GLU A 106 -4.98 6.93 15.58
C GLU A 106 -5.79 7.77 14.60
N GLY A 107 -7.02 7.35 14.31
CA GLY A 107 -7.95 8.14 13.51
C GLY A 107 -8.31 9.47 14.18
N GLU A 108 -8.62 9.43 15.49
CA GLU A 108 -8.99 10.64 16.25
C GLU A 108 -7.92 11.73 16.16
N ARG A 109 -6.65 11.36 16.15
CA ARG A 109 -5.53 12.31 16.06
C ARG A 109 -5.58 13.16 14.79
N VAL A 110 -6.21 12.65 13.74
CA VAL A 110 -6.31 13.32 12.43
C VAL A 110 -7.75 13.58 12.04
N LYS A 111 -8.67 13.50 13.00
CA LYS A 111 -10.12 13.78 12.82
C LYS A 111 -10.78 12.81 11.84
N LEU A 112 -10.38 11.55 11.88
CA LEU A 112 -10.98 10.46 11.14
C LEU A 112 -11.58 9.44 12.10
N GLU A 113 -12.52 8.65 11.62
CA GLU A 113 -13.10 7.56 12.39
C GLU A 113 -12.05 6.50 12.74
N TYR A 114 -11.17 6.21 11.80
CA TYR A 114 -10.07 5.26 11.98
C TYR A 114 -8.92 5.58 11.06
N LYS A 115 -7.77 4.99 11.33
CA LYS A 115 -6.58 5.11 10.48
C LYS A 115 -5.86 3.76 10.45
N VAL A 116 -5.62 3.24 9.25
CA VAL A 116 -4.96 1.94 9.03
C VAL A 116 -3.50 2.13 8.61
N TRP A 117 -3.24 3.07 7.71
CA TRP A 117 -1.91 3.31 7.15
C TRP A 117 -1.26 4.53 7.78
N ASP A 118 0.07 4.49 7.92
CA ASP A 118 0.84 5.70 8.23
C ASP A 118 0.67 6.71 7.10
N ASP A 119 0.91 7.98 7.41
CA ASP A 119 0.88 9.04 6.42
C ASP A 119 1.97 8.84 5.38
N GLY A 120 1.63 9.11 4.13
CA GLY A 120 2.56 9.01 3.03
C GLY A 120 2.98 7.57 2.72
N TYR A 121 4.08 7.46 2.03
CA TYR A 121 4.72 6.20 1.64
C TYR A 121 6.15 6.53 1.23
N ASP A 122 7.02 5.54 1.24
CA ASP A 122 8.39 5.68 0.73
C ASP A 122 8.39 5.13 -0.70
N ALA A 123 8.77 5.94 -1.67
CA ALA A 123 8.86 5.53 -3.07
C ALA A 123 10.22 5.92 -3.64
N ARG A 124 10.90 4.94 -4.21
CA ARG A 124 12.21 5.13 -4.83
C ARG A 124 12.16 4.66 -6.26
N ASP A 125 12.62 5.50 -7.18
CA ASP A 125 12.76 5.10 -8.57
C ASP A 125 13.87 4.04 -8.67
N VAL A 126 13.48 2.92 -9.24
CA VAL A 126 14.42 1.86 -9.61
C VAL A 126 14.54 1.98 -11.12
N TYR A 127 15.71 2.14 -11.61
CA TYR A 127 16.01 2.39 -13.02
C TYR A 127 15.02 1.75 -14.01
N SER A 128 15.24 1.88 -15.30
CA SER A 128 14.37 1.36 -16.34
C SER A 128 14.10 -0.14 -16.18
N ILE A 129 13.03 -0.63 -16.83
CA ILE A 129 12.71 -2.07 -16.91
C ILE A 129 13.95 -2.85 -17.37
N GLU A 130 14.71 -2.30 -18.32
CA GLU A 130 15.95 -2.93 -18.82
C GLU A 130 16.97 -3.16 -17.71
N PHE A 131 17.16 -2.17 -16.84
CA PHE A 131 18.06 -2.29 -15.71
C PHE A 131 17.61 -3.39 -14.74
N LEU A 132 16.32 -3.44 -14.44
CA LEU A 132 15.78 -4.47 -13.55
C LEU A 132 15.98 -5.87 -14.16
N GLN A 133 15.74 -6.03 -15.45
CA GLN A 133 15.96 -7.30 -16.13
C GLN A 133 17.42 -7.76 -16.01
N GLN A 134 18.38 -6.84 -16.17
CA GLN A 134 19.79 -7.15 -15.99
C GLN A 134 20.10 -7.62 -14.58
N LYS A 135 19.45 -7.05 -13.58
CA LYS A 135 19.66 -7.44 -12.18
C LYS A 135 19.01 -8.78 -11.83
N MET A 136 17.94 -9.15 -12.52
CA MET A 136 17.23 -10.40 -12.28
C MET A 136 17.86 -11.58 -13.02
N ASP A 137 18.53 -11.33 -14.11
CA ASP A 137 19.25 -12.34 -14.88
C ASP A 137 20.60 -12.65 -14.21
#